data_0ba41d70666ce487cc13d39a4e159c93
#
_entry.id   0ba41d70666ce487cc13d39a4e159c93
#
_cell.length_a   1.000
_cell.length_b   1.000
_cell.length_c   1.000
_cell.angle_alpha   90.00
_cell.angle_beta   90.00
_cell.angle_gamma   90.00
#
_symmetry.space_group_name_H-M   'P 1'
#
loop_
_entity.id
_entity.type
_entity.pdbx_description
1 polymer ?
#
loop_
_entity_poly.entity_id
_entity_poly.type
_entity_poly.pdbx_seq_one_letter_code
_entity_poly.pdbx_strand_id
1 'polypeptide(L)'
;REILGRRPTGGELAMYSVMWSEHCSYKSSKKYLRRFGDLPQQTPLGPLLAGIGDNAGVVDIGNGLAVTFKAESHNHPSYVEPHQGAATGVGGIVRDIMAMGARPVGVMNALAFGPLDAPDTARVLPGVVSGIADYGNCLGLPTIGGQTLFDPTYYGNPLVNALCVGVLRHEDLQFAKASGVGNLVVLFGAATGGDGI
;
A
#
# COMPACT_ATOMS: atom_id res chain seq x y z
N ARG A 1 18.37 3.26 28.03
CA ARG A 1 19.35 2.56 28.90
C ARG A 1 18.68 1.96 30.12
N GLU A 2 17.79 2.68 30.77
CA GLU A 2 17.09 2.19 31.97
C GLU A 2 16.34 0.90 31.68
N ILE A 3 15.54 0.84 30.59
CA ILE A 3 14.73 -0.32 30.21
C ILE A 3 15.60 -1.54 29.84
N LEU A 4 16.70 -1.30 29.10
CA LEU A 4 17.57 -2.37 28.61
C LEU A 4 18.67 -2.79 29.60
N GLY A 5 18.94 -2.00 30.65
CA GLY A 5 20.07 -2.19 31.56
C GLY A 5 21.45 -2.01 30.90
N ARG A 6 21.49 -1.67 29.62
CA ARG A 6 22.70 -1.49 28.80
C ARG A 6 22.51 -0.44 27.70
N ARG A 7 23.56 -0.10 26.98
CA ARG A 7 23.46 0.68 25.75
C ARG A 7 22.81 -0.15 24.65
N PRO A 8 21.86 0.42 23.90
CA PRO A 8 21.34 -0.24 22.71
C PRO A 8 22.45 -0.39 21.65
N THR A 9 22.32 -1.42 20.83
CA THR A 9 23.16 -1.61 19.64
C THR A 9 22.73 -0.65 18.53
N GLY A 10 23.54 -0.51 17.48
CA GLY A 10 23.18 0.29 16.29
C GLY A 10 21.90 -0.20 15.62
N GLY A 11 21.72 -1.51 15.50
CA GLY A 11 20.50 -2.12 14.96
C GLY A 11 19.25 -1.82 15.80
N GLU A 12 19.36 -1.92 17.13
CA GLU A 12 18.25 -1.56 18.02
C GLU A 12 17.88 -0.07 17.92
N LEU A 13 18.88 0.82 17.79
CA LEU A 13 18.61 2.25 17.58
C LEU A 13 17.91 2.50 16.24
N ALA A 14 18.33 1.82 15.19
CA ALA A 14 17.67 1.89 13.88
C ALA A 14 16.21 1.42 13.95
N MET A 15 15.91 0.30 14.62
CA MET A 15 14.55 -0.17 14.86
C MET A 15 13.71 0.85 15.64
N TYR A 16 14.24 1.43 16.70
CA TYR A 16 13.53 2.47 17.46
C TYR A 16 13.22 3.70 16.60
N SER A 17 14.17 4.10 15.74
CA SER A 17 13.98 5.22 14.82
C SER A 17 12.82 4.96 13.84
N VAL A 18 12.79 3.78 13.22
CA VAL A 18 11.71 3.39 12.30
C VAL A 18 10.37 3.30 13.02
N MET A 19 10.31 2.71 14.21
CA MET A 19 9.09 2.63 15.02
C MET A 19 8.55 3.99 15.46
N TRP A 20 9.38 5.04 15.45
CA TRP A 20 8.95 6.41 15.73
C TRP A 20 8.29 7.09 14.54
N SER A 21 8.47 6.55 13.33
CA SER A 21 7.80 7.02 12.13
C SER A 21 6.28 6.87 12.24
N GLU A 22 5.54 7.78 11.64
CA GLU A 22 4.07 7.70 11.55
C GLU A 22 3.60 6.41 10.87
N HIS A 23 4.38 5.89 9.91
CA HIS A 23 4.12 4.61 9.24
C HIS A 23 4.02 3.41 10.19
N CYS A 24 4.73 3.46 11.33
CA CYS A 24 4.73 2.36 12.30
C CYS A 24 3.94 2.70 13.56
N SER A 25 4.09 3.92 14.07
CA SER A 25 3.53 4.34 15.36
C SER A 25 2.08 4.77 15.29
N TYR A 26 1.64 5.29 14.13
CA TYR A 26 0.33 5.93 13.94
C TYR A 26 0.02 6.98 15.02
N LYS A 27 1.04 7.61 15.59
CA LYS A 27 0.91 8.48 16.76
C LYS A 27 0.00 9.68 16.54
N SER A 28 -0.07 10.19 15.31
CA SER A 28 -0.91 11.32 14.94
C SER A 28 -2.29 10.90 14.44
N SER A 29 -2.38 9.79 13.70
CA SER A 29 -3.59 9.32 13.03
C SER A 29 -4.41 8.33 13.88
N LYS A 30 -3.80 7.65 14.85
CA LYS A 30 -4.44 6.58 15.65
C LYS A 30 -5.79 6.96 16.25
N LYS A 31 -5.93 8.21 16.72
CA LYS A 31 -7.20 8.69 17.30
C LYS A 31 -8.35 8.72 16.28
N TYR A 32 -8.03 8.91 14.99
CA TYR A 32 -9.01 8.88 13.91
C TYR A 32 -9.26 7.46 13.42
N LEU A 33 -8.21 6.66 13.32
CA LEU A 33 -8.29 5.26 12.87
C LEU A 33 -9.13 4.39 13.82
N ARG A 34 -9.19 4.73 15.10
CA ARG A 34 -10.05 4.02 16.07
C ARG A 34 -11.52 3.95 15.64
N ARG A 35 -12.00 4.92 14.87
CA ARG A 35 -13.38 4.95 14.37
C ARG A 35 -13.70 3.77 13.46
N PHE A 36 -12.71 3.20 12.79
CA PHE A 36 -12.90 2.02 11.97
C PHE A 36 -13.06 0.73 12.81
N GLY A 37 -12.58 0.74 14.05
CA GLY A 37 -12.76 -0.38 14.98
C GLY A 37 -14.20 -0.62 15.39
N ASP A 38 -15.04 0.41 15.30
CA ASP A 38 -16.46 0.36 15.65
C ASP A 38 -17.34 -0.08 14.46
N LEU A 39 -16.75 -0.30 13.28
CA LEU A 39 -17.48 -0.72 12.09
C LEU A 39 -17.94 -2.18 12.21
N PRO A 40 -19.11 -2.51 11.63
CA PRO A 40 -19.60 -3.88 11.61
C PRO A 40 -18.60 -4.83 10.94
N GLN A 41 -18.42 -6.00 11.54
CA GLN A 41 -17.62 -7.09 10.94
C GLN A 41 -18.40 -7.82 9.82
N GLN A 42 -19.69 -7.54 9.70
CA GLN A 42 -20.55 -8.00 8.63
C GLN A 42 -20.72 -6.91 7.60
N THR A 43 -20.42 -7.21 6.34
CA THR A 43 -20.66 -6.31 5.21
C THR A 43 -21.91 -6.76 4.42
N PRO A 44 -22.44 -5.91 3.52
CA PRO A 44 -23.53 -6.34 2.63
C PRO A 44 -23.19 -7.53 1.73
N LEU A 45 -21.92 -7.79 1.46
CA LEU A 45 -21.43 -8.88 0.64
C LEU A 45 -21.21 -10.16 1.45
N GLY A 46 -20.77 -10.03 2.70
CA GLY A 46 -20.43 -11.14 3.58
C GLY A 46 -19.59 -10.67 4.79
N PRO A 47 -19.16 -11.59 5.65
CA PRO A 47 -18.34 -11.28 6.78
C PRO A 47 -16.95 -10.77 6.38
N LEU A 48 -16.38 -9.90 7.23
CA LEU A 48 -15.00 -9.48 7.13
C LEU A 48 -14.10 -10.60 7.65
N LEU A 49 -13.22 -11.12 6.79
CA LEU A 49 -12.30 -12.21 7.12
C LEU A 49 -10.93 -11.69 7.60
N ALA A 50 -10.49 -10.54 7.12
CA ALA A 50 -9.31 -9.82 7.57
C ALA A 50 -9.56 -8.32 7.52
N GLY A 51 -9.11 -7.59 8.53
CA GLY A 51 -9.37 -6.15 8.67
C GLY A 51 -8.17 -5.39 9.19
N ILE A 52 -8.40 -4.51 10.15
CA ILE A 52 -7.36 -3.62 10.70
C ILE A 52 -6.24 -4.45 11.33
N GLY A 53 -5.01 -4.19 10.89
CA GLY A 53 -3.80 -4.87 11.38
C GLY A 53 -3.20 -5.86 10.39
N ASP A 54 -3.93 -6.24 9.36
CA ASP A 54 -3.46 -7.07 8.25
C ASP A 54 -3.01 -6.22 7.04
N ASN A 55 -2.36 -6.86 6.07
CA ASN A 55 -1.83 -6.17 4.90
C ASN A 55 -2.93 -5.58 4.00
N ALA A 56 -4.08 -6.24 3.92
CA ALA A 56 -5.22 -5.81 3.13
C ALA A 56 -6.54 -6.24 3.77
N GLY A 57 -7.63 -5.58 3.41
CA GLY A 57 -8.98 -6.02 3.79
C GLY A 57 -9.41 -7.24 3.00
N VAL A 58 -10.10 -8.18 3.64
CA VAL A 58 -10.63 -9.39 2.99
C VAL A 58 -12.09 -9.59 3.39
N VAL A 59 -12.95 -9.70 2.39
CA VAL A 59 -14.40 -9.86 2.57
C VAL A 59 -14.85 -11.15 1.90
N ASP A 60 -15.61 -11.95 2.62
CA ASP A 60 -16.29 -13.14 2.07
C ASP A 60 -17.34 -12.72 1.02
N ILE A 61 -17.33 -13.36 -0.12
CA ILE A 61 -18.31 -13.16 -1.19
C ILE A 61 -19.16 -14.42 -1.46
N GLY A 62 -19.06 -15.42 -0.58
CA GLY A 62 -19.79 -16.68 -0.70
C GLY A 62 -19.04 -17.74 -1.52
N ASN A 63 -19.59 -18.96 -1.50
CA ASN A 63 -19.05 -20.11 -2.23
C ASN A 63 -17.57 -20.46 -1.91
N GLY A 64 -17.09 -20.12 -0.73
CA GLY A 64 -15.69 -20.35 -0.32
C GLY A 64 -14.70 -19.40 -0.99
N LEU A 65 -15.17 -18.29 -1.57
CA LEU A 65 -14.37 -17.26 -2.21
C LEU A 65 -14.39 -15.97 -1.40
N ALA A 66 -13.30 -15.25 -1.46
CA ALA A 66 -13.17 -13.91 -0.86
C ALA A 66 -12.54 -12.93 -1.84
N VAL A 67 -12.86 -11.66 -1.66
CA VAL A 67 -12.23 -10.53 -2.32
C VAL A 67 -11.34 -9.81 -1.32
N THR A 68 -10.13 -9.51 -1.73
CA THR A 68 -9.20 -8.65 -1.00
C THR A 68 -8.94 -7.38 -1.78
N PHE A 69 -8.71 -6.29 -1.06
CA PHE A 69 -8.38 -5.00 -1.67
C PHE A 69 -7.50 -4.16 -0.77
N LYS A 70 -6.66 -3.38 -1.40
CA LYS A 70 -5.78 -2.41 -0.75
C LYS A 70 -5.77 -1.13 -1.56
N ALA A 71 -5.89 0.00 -0.89
CA ALA A 71 -5.66 1.32 -1.46
C ALA A 71 -4.55 2.01 -0.70
N GLU A 72 -3.66 2.67 -1.42
CA GLU A 72 -2.52 3.38 -0.85
C GLU A 72 -2.18 4.62 -1.66
N SER A 73 -1.65 5.63 -0.99
CA SER A 73 -1.13 6.86 -1.61
C SER A 73 0.38 6.78 -1.71
N HIS A 74 0.94 7.11 -2.90
CA HIS A 74 2.38 7.18 -3.12
C HIS A 74 2.75 8.52 -3.77
N ASN A 75 2.46 9.60 -3.05
CA ASN A 75 2.43 10.96 -3.60
C ASN A 75 3.83 11.57 -3.76
N HIS A 76 4.57 11.70 -2.67
CA HIS A 76 5.86 12.35 -2.67
C HIS A 76 6.92 11.66 -3.54
N PRO A 77 7.09 10.33 -3.47
CA PRO A 77 8.00 9.64 -4.38
C PRO A 77 7.62 9.83 -5.86
N SER A 78 6.33 9.84 -6.17
CA SER A 78 5.84 10.09 -7.53
C SER A 78 6.05 11.53 -7.99
N TYR A 79 6.14 12.49 -7.08
CA TYR A 79 6.49 13.85 -7.42
C TYR A 79 7.98 14.00 -7.74
N VAL A 80 8.85 13.33 -6.98
CA VAL A 80 10.31 13.35 -7.14
C VAL A 80 10.75 12.57 -8.38
N GLU A 81 10.35 11.29 -8.46
CA GLU A 81 10.64 10.36 -9.54
C GLU A 81 9.32 9.77 -10.08
N PRO A 82 8.64 10.47 -11.01
CA PRO A 82 7.26 10.16 -11.36
C PRO A 82 7.03 8.72 -11.82
N HIS A 83 7.89 8.21 -12.68
CA HIS A 83 7.77 6.84 -13.20
C HIS A 83 8.01 5.80 -12.09
N GLN A 84 9.16 5.87 -11.43
CA GLN A 84 9.53 4.88 -10.42
C GLN A 84 8.63 4.98 -9.19
N GLY A 85 8.29 6.22 -8.77
CA GLY A 85 7.42 6.47 -7.65
C GLY A 85 6.02 5.88 -7.85
N ALA A 86 5.42 6.09 -9.02
CA ALA A 86 4.10 5.55 -9.35
C ALA A 86 4.13 4.03 -9.56
N ALA A 87 5.17 3.50 -10.20
CA ALA A 87 5.38 2.06 -10.33
C ALA A 87 5.48 1.38 -8.97
N THR A 88 6.25 1.96 -8.04
CA THR A 88 6.37 1.46 -6.66
C THR A 88 5.04 1.54 -5.91
N GLY A 89 4.24 2.59 -6.14
CA GLY A 89 2.90 2.73 -5.58
C GLY A 89 1.99 1.56 -5.97
N VAL A 90 1.97 1.19 -7.24
CA VAL A 90 1.24 -0.01 -7.72
C VAL A 90 1.85 -1.29 -7.14
N GLY A 91 3.19 -1.38 -7.14
CA GLY A 91 3.90 -2.55 -6.62
C GLY A 91 3.60 -2.83 -5.14
N GLY A 92 3.52 -1.80 -4.31
CA GLY A 92 3.20 -1.92 -2.90
C GLY A 92 1.84 -2.58 -2.67
N ILE A 93 0.78 -2.07 -3.32
CA ILE A 93 -0.58 -2.62 -3.15
C ILE A 93 -0.74 -4.02 -3.76
N VAL A 94 -0.07 -4.30 -4.87
CA VAL A 94 -0.06 -5.65 -5.48
C VAL A 94 0.58 -6.65 -4.53
N ARG A 95 1.70 -6.29 -3.90
CA ARG A 95 2.38 -7.15 -2.91
C ARG A 95 1.51 -7.42 -1.69
N ASP A 96 0.79 -6.43 -1.19
CA ASP A 96 -0.14 -6.60 -0.07
C ASP A 96 -1.25 -7.59 -0.41
N ILE A 97 -1.81 -7.51 -1.62
CA ILE A 97 -2.79 -8.49 -2.10
C ILE A 97 -2.20 -9.89 -2.17
N MET A 98 -1.00 -10.04 -2.72
CA MET A 98 -0.31 -11.33 -2.81
C MET A 98 0.06 -11.87 -1.42
N ALA A 99 0.44 -11.01 -0.48
CA ALA A 99 0.75 -11.38 0.90
C ALA A 99 -0.45 -11.97 1.65
N MET A 100 -1.69 -11.63 1.23
CA MET A 100 -2.92 -12.22 1.75
C MET A 100 -3.24 -13.60 1.14
N GLY A 101 -2.40 -14.13 0.26
CA GLY A 101 -2.65 -15.37 -0.47
C GLY A 101 -3.55 -15.20 -1.70
N ALA A 102 -3.85 -13.97 -2.09
CA ALA A 102 -4.75 -13.66 -3.19
C ALA A 102 -4.02 -13.47 -4.52
N ARG A 103 -4.73 -13.76 -5.61
CA ARG A 103 -4.30 -13.38 -6.95
C ARG A 103 -4.83 -11.99 -7.29
N PRO A 104 -3.96 -11.01 -7.58
CA PRO A 104 -4.38 -9.73 -8.13
C PRO A 104 -5.11 -9.90 -9.45
N VAL A 105 -6.21 -9.18 -9.63
CA VAL A 105 -7.07 -9.29 -10.84
C VAL A 105 -7.33 -7.94 -11.52
N GLY A 106 -7.09 -6.84 -10.83
CA GLY A 106 -7.26 -5.51 -11.41
C GLY A 106 -6.71 -4.41 -10.52
N VAL A 107 -6.36 -3.30 -11.15
CA VAL A 107 -5.90 -2.06 -10.50
C VAL A 107 -6.86 -0.92 -10.84
N MET A 108 -6.96 0.03 -9.93
CA MET A 108 -7.65 1.31 -10.11
C MET A 108 -6.78 2.44 -9.60
N ASN A 109 -7.04 3.65 -10.07
CA ASN A 109 -6.26 4.82 -9.67
C ASN A 109 -7.17 6.01 -9.34
N ALA A 110 -6.78 6.82 -8.36
CA ALA A 110 -7.34 8.13 -8.12
C ALA A 110 -6.19 9.14 -8.08
N LEU A 111 -6.07 9.90 -9.17
CA LEU A 111 -4.96 10.81 -9.40
C LEU A 111 -5.45 12.25 -9.31
N ALA A 112 -4.64 13.12 -8.71
CA ALA A 112 -4.89 14.56 -8.72
C ALA A 112 -3.58 15.32 -8.96
N PHE A 113 -3.64 16.28 -9.86
CA PHE A 113 -2.50 17.11 -10.29
C PHE A 113 -2.88 18.59 -10.27
N GLY A 114 -1.89 19.46 -10.29
CA GLY A 114 -2.07 20.88 -10.55
C GLY A 114 -2.74 21.14 -11.91
N PRO A 115 -2.93 22.41 -12.30
CA PRO A 115 -3.51 22.75 -13.60
C PRO A 115 -2.80 22.03 -14.76
N LEU A 116 -3.56 21.61 -15.75
CA LEU A 116 -3.03 20.82 -16.87
C LEU A 116 -1.94 21.56 -17.67
N ASP A 117 -2.05 22.88 -17.75
CA ASP A 117 -1.10 23.78 -18.43
C ASP A 117 0.11 24.18 -17.56
N ALA A 118 0.15 23.74 -16.32
CA ALA A 118 1.27 24.02 -15.41
C ALA A 118 2.51 23.17 -15.78
N PRO A 119 3.71 23.80 -15.82
CA PRO A 119 4.95 23.08 -16.13
C PRO A 119 5.23 21.89 -15.24
N ASP A 120 4.85 21.97 -13.98
CA ASP A 120 5.01 20.89 -13.00
C ASP A 120 4.12 19.69 -13.36
N THR A 121 2.87 19.92 -13.72
CA THR A 121 1.96 18.87 -14.18
C THR A 121 2.47 18.23 -15.48
N ALA A 122 2.98 19.02 -16.42
CA ALA A 122 3.57 18.51 -17.66
C ALA A 122 4.79 17.61 -17.40
N ARG A 123 5.55 17.87 -16.34
CA ARG A 123 6.69 17.03 -15.91
C ARG A 123 6.23 15.72 -15.25
N VAL A 124 5.27 15.80 -14.36
CA VAL A 124 4.92 14.68 -13.44
C VAL A 124 3.94 13.70 -14.07
N LEU A 125 2.88 14.19 -14.70
CA LEU A 125 1.78 13.38 -15.21
C LEU A 125 2.21 12.25 -16.17
N PRO A 126 3.04 12.49 -17.20
CA PRO A 126 3.43 11.43 -18.13
C PRO A 126 4.19 10.29 -17.43
N GLY A 127 5.08 10.64 -16.50
CA GLY A 127 5.85 9.66 -15.74
C GLY A 127 4.97 8.82 -14.82
N VAL A 128 4.02 9.44 -14.12
CA VAL A 128 3.06 8.73 -13.27
C VAL A 128 2.23 7.74 -14.08
N VAL A 129 1.67 8.17 -15.20
CA VAL A 129 0.86 7.31 -16.07
C VAL A 129 1.68 6.14 -16.60
N SER A 130 2.90 6.40 -17.07
CA SER A 130 3.81 5.37 -17.58
C SER A 130 4.24 4.38 -16.49
N GLY A 131 4.56 4.85 -15.28
CA GLY A 131 4.93 3.96 -14.17
C GLY A 131 3.81 3.02 -13.75
N ILE A 132 2.57 3.52 -13.67
CA ILE A 132 1.39 2.69 -13.41
C ILE A 132 1.19 1.65 -14.52
N ALA A 133 1.28 2.09 -15.77
CA ALA A 133 1.07 1.22 -16.93
C ALA A 133 2.12 0.12 -17.00
N ASP A 134 3.39 0.45 -16.84
CA ASP A 134 4.49 -0.51 -16.96
C ASP A 134 4.42 -1.59 -15.88
N TYR A 135 4.14 -1.20 -14.64
CA TYR A 135 4.01 -2.19 -13.56
C TYR A 135 2.80 -3.12 -13.79
N GLY A 136 1.65 -2.57 -14.17
CA GLY A 136 0.47 -3.36 -14.49
C GLY A 136 0.69 -4.30 -15.69
N ASN A 137 1.34 -3.81 -16.73
CA ASN A 137 1.64 -4.59 -17.93
C ASN A 137 2.58 -5.77 -17.64
N CYS A 138 3.62 -5.57 -16.82
CA CYS A 138 4.54 -6.65 -16.43
C CYS A 138 3.84 -7.80 -15.69
N LEU A 139 2.74 -7.52 -15.00
CA LEU A 139 1.96 -8.51 -14.27
C LEU A 139 0.73 -9.01 -15.01
N GLY A 140 0.42 -8.42 -16.16
CA GLY A 140 -0.82 -8.68 -16.89
C GLY A 140 -2.07 -8.20 -16.13
N LEU A 141 -1.95 -7.14 -15.32
CA LEU A 141 -3.04 -6.57 -14.55
C LEU A 141 -3.67 -5.40 -15.30
N PRO A 142 -4.97 -5.48 -15.64
CA PRO A 142 -5.65 -4.35 -16.26
C PRO A 142 -5.93 -3.23 -15.25
N THR A 143 -5.81 -1.99 -15.69
CA THR A 143 -6.40 -0.84 -15.00
C THR A 143 -7.89 -0.79 -15.37
N ILE A 144 -8.76 -1.13 -14.41
CA ILE A 144 -10.19 -1.34 -14.64
C ILE A 144 -11.06 -0.14 -14.31
N GLY A 145 -10.47 0.93 -13.79
CA GLY A 145 -11.18 2.16 -13.45
C GLY A 145 -10.30 3.18 -12.76
N GLY A 146 -10.92 4.31 -12.42
CA GLY A 146 -10.28 5.39 -11.70
C GLY A 146 -10.76 6.75 -12.14
N GLN A 147 -10.07 7.79 -11.65
CA GLN A 147 -10.32 9.18 -12.04
C GLN A 147 -9.01 9.97 -12.03
N THR A 148 -8.99 11.04 -12.81
CA THR A 148 -7.93 12.04 -12.77
C THR A 148 -8.55 13.42 -12.63
N LEU A 149 -8.05 14.20 -11.66
CA LEU A 149 -8.48 15.57 -11.37
C LEU A 149 -7.34 16.54 -11.61
N PHE A 150 -7.69 17.75 -12.04
CA PHE A 150 -6.76 18.87 -12.19
C PHE A 150 -7.31 20.05 -11.37
N ASP A 151 -6.56 20.46 -10.35
CA ASP A 151 -6.94 21.57 -9.48
C ASP A 151 -5.68 22.27 -8.95
N PRO A 152 -5.67 23.62 -8.89
CA PRO A 152 -4.52 24.38 -8.39
C PRO A 152 -4.00 23.96 -7.02
N THR A 153 -4.86 23.40 -6.17
CA THR A 153 -4.51 22.92 -4.82
C THR A 153 -3.44 21.83 -4.85
N TYR A 154 -3.36 21.07 -5.94
CA TYR A 154 -2.40 19.96 -6.10
C TYR A 154 -1.11 20.36 -6.83
N TYR A 155 -0.93 21.64 -7.09
CA TYR A 155 0.34 22.11 -7.66
C TYR A 155 1.50 21.84 -6.70
N GLY A 156 2.55 21.19 -7.19
CA GLY A 156 3.71 20.80 -6.37
C GLY A 156 3.47 19.66 -5.36
N ASN A 157 2.23 19.17 -5.24
CA ASN A 157 1.88 18.08 -4.32
C ASN A 157 0.76 17.21 -4.90
N PRO A 158 1.03 16.43 -5.94
CA PRO A 158 0.03 15.58 -6.58
C PRO A 158 -0.44 14.47 -5.63
N LEU A 159 -1.64 13.96 -5.87
CA LEU A 159 -2.09 12.70 -5.28
C LEU A 159 -1.95 11.58 -6.30
N VAL A 160 -1.27 10.52 -5.90
CA VAL A 160 -1.12 9.29 -6.68
C VAL A 160 -1.61 8.15 -5.81
N ASN A 161 -2.90 7.88 -5.89
CA ASN A 161 -3.53 6.79 -5.16
C ASN A 161 -3.72 5.62 -6.09
N ALA A 162 -3.31 4.45 -5.65
CA ALA A 162 -3.53 3.19 -6.36
C ALA A 162 -4.37 2.26 -5.48
N LEU A 163 -5.21 1.45 -6.12
CA LEU A 163 -5.99 0.40 -5.49
C LEU A 163 -5.79 -0.88 -6.29
N CYS A 164 -5.58 -1.98 -5.59
CA CYS A 164 -5.54 -3.32 -6.20
C CYS A 164 -6.63 -4.19 -5.59
N VAL A 165 -7.25 -4.99 -6.44
CA VAL A 165 -8.24 -6.00 -6.05
C VAL A 165 -7.69 -7.37 -6.36
N GLY A 166 -7.91 -8.32 -5.46
CA GLY A 166 -7.56 -9.72 -5.64
C GLY A 166 -8.68 -10.65 -5.23
N VAL A 167 -8.56 -11.90 -5.67
CA VAL A 167 -9.51 -12.97 -5.34
C VAL A 167 -8.74 -14.15 -4.78
N LEU A 168 -9.30 -14.80 -3.76
CA LEU A 168 -8.73 -15.98 -3.13
C LEU A 168 -9.82 -16.96 -2.69
N ARG A 169 -9.43 -18.20 -2.45
CA ARG A 169 -10.25 -19.16 -1.69
C ARG A 169 -10.03 -18.90 -0.21
N HIS A 170 -11.01 -19.21 0.63
CA HIS A 170 -10.85 -19.06 2.10
C HIS A 170 -9.65 -19.84 2.63
N GLU A 171 -9.39 -21.02 2.09
CA GLU A 171 -8.27 -21.90 2.48
C GLU A 171 -6.89 -21.33 2.14
N ASP A 172 -6.82 -20.42 1.17
CA ASP A 172 -5.57 -19.78 0.74
C ASP A 172 -5.23 -18.50 1.55
N LEU A 173 -6.14 -18.07 2.45
CA LEU A 173 -5.95 -16.84 3.22
C LEU A 173 -4.72 -16.92 4.11
N GLN A 174 -3.80 -15.96 3.93
CA GLN A 174 -2.58 -15.84 4.69
C GLN A 174 -2.59 -14.57 5.54
N PHE A 175 -2.00 -14.64 6.71
CA PHE A 175 -1.82 -13.51 7.62
C PHE A 175 -0.33 -13.24 7.83
N ALA A 176 0.03 -11.96 8.00
CA ALA A 176 1.39 -11.54 8.30
C ALA A 176 1.77 -11.91 9.74
N LYS A 177 2.10 -13.17 9.98
CA LYS A 177 2.50 -13.68 11.29
C LYS A 177 3.81 -14.42 11.21
N ALA A 178 4.75 -14.10 12.12
CA ALA A 178 5.90 -14.93 12.39
C ALA A 178 5.42 -16.14 13.21
N SER A 179 5.15 -17.27 12.56
CA SER A 179 4.62 -18.49 13.18
C SER A 179 5.50 -19.70 12.86
N GLY A 180 5.44 -20.71 13.71
CA GLY A 180 6.22 -21.95 13.58
C GLY A 180 7.61 -21.84 14.18
N VAL A 181 7.80 -22.52 15.33
CA VAL A 181 9.13 -22.61 15.97
C VAL A 181 10.10 -23.30 15.02
N GLY A 182 11.24 -22.66 14.75
CA GLY A 182 12.24 -23.17 13.81
C GLY A 182 12.07 -22.70 12.36
N ASN A 183 11.00 -22.02 12.01
CA ASN A 183 10.85 -21.40 10.70
C ASN A 183 11.86 -20.26 10.51
N LEU A 184 12.32 -20.10 9.28
CA LEU A 184 13.24 -19.02 8.91
C LEU A 184 12.48 -17.79 8.41
N VAL A 185 12.98 -16.61 8.78
CA VAL A 185 12.60 -15.36 8.15
C VAL A 185 13.59 -15.08 7.02
N VAL A 186 13.09 -15.04 5.79
CA VAL A 186 13.92 -14.82 4.60
C VAL A 186 13.62 -13.45 4.03
N LEU A 187 14.66 -12.59 3.97
CA LEU A 187 14.61 -11.30 3.29
C LEU A 187 15.23 -11.46 1.90
N PHE A 188 14.49 -11.05 0.87
CA PHE A 188 14.99 -11.07 -0.50
C PHE A 188 14.44 -9.86 -1.28
N GLY A 189 15.13 -9.46 -2.33
CA GLY A 189 14.78 -8.34 -3.17
C GLY A 189 15.98 -7.50 -3.57
N ALA A 190 15.72 -6.42 -4.30
CA ALA A 190 16.74 -5.44 -4.65
C ALA A 190 17.07 -4.53 -3.46
N ALA A 191 18.26 -3.98 -3.42
CA ALA A 191 18.58 -2.86 -2.54
C ALA A 191 17.91 -1.59 -3.08
N THR A 192 17.17 -0.90 -2.22
CA THR A 192 16.50 0.36 -2.56
C THR A 192 17.26 1.56 -1.99
N GLY A 193 17.09 2.74 -2.60
CA GLY A 193 17.65 3.99 -2.10
C GLY A 193 16.94 4.53 -0.85
N GLY A 194 17.49 5.61 -0.27
CA GLY A 194 16.90 6.27 0.90
C GLY A 194 15.56 6.96 0.64
N ASP A 195 15.21 7.15 -0.62
CA ASP A 195 13.93 7.68 -1.11
C ASP A 195 12.81 6.63 -1.18
N GLY A 196 13.14 5.36 -1.00
CA GLY A 196 12.17 4.25 -1.04
C GLY A 196 11.87 3.74 -2.45
N ILE A 197 12.73 4.06 -3.43
CA ILE A 197 12.58 3.65 -4.82
C ILE A 197 13.76 2.77 -5.27
#